data_335703ee1da2cc3bc23e33cfbfd7f757
#
_entry.id   335703ee1da2cc3bc23e33cfbfd7f757
#
_cell.length_a   1.000
_cell.length_b   1.000
_cell.length_c   1.000
_cell.angle_alpha   90.00
_cell.angle_beta   90.00
_cell.angle_gamma   90.00
#
_symmetry.space_group_name_H-M   'P 1'
#
loop_
_entity.id
_entity.type
_entity.pdbx_description
1 polymer ?
#
loop_
_entity_poly.entity_id
_entity_poly.type
_entity_poly.pdbx_seq_one_letter_code
_entity_poly.pdbx_strand_id
1 'polypeptide(L)'
;MVVNVITRHAPTNYGSLLQAIATQRVIMNLGYECRIINYIPKCETGVRMAITQLEQKTKWRRNPIKKAIYLMVAEPETLLMDRKFLAMRKKYLLMGPRCATTGELKKLYAEKKDEVFLTGSDQVWGPISTGHYDPTYFLDFAPKSSRKLAFAASFGKAIFDEQTLKEYGVL
;
A
#
# COMPACT_ATOMS: atom_id res chain seq x y z
N MET A 1 19.86 -9.28 11.03
CA MET A 1 18.72 -9.84 10.29
C MET A 1 17.88 -8.68 9.79
N VAL A 2 17.54 -8.70 8.49
CA VAL A 2 16.74 -7.64 7.84
C VAL A 2 15.26 -8.06 7.83
N VAL A 3 14.38 -7.14 8.22
CA VAL A 3 12.92 -7.29 8.17
C VAL A 3 12.37 -6.31 7.13
N ASN A 4 11.82 -6.84 6.05
CA ASN A 4 11.18 -6.08 4.98
C ASN A 4 9.68 -5.98 5.27
N VAL A 5 9.19 -4.78 5.48
CA VAL A 5 7.80 -4.52 5.86
C VAL A 5 7.02 -3.98 4.68
N ILE A 6 5.95 -4.66 4.29
CA ILE A 6 4.95 -4.13 3.35
C ILE A 6 3.73 -3.65 4.11
N THR A 7 3.37 -2.39 3.91
CA THR A 7 2.18 -1.76 4.49
C THR A 7 1.67 -0.65 3.58
N ARG A 8 0.46 -0.18 3.81
CA ARG A 8 -0.13 0.95 3.06
C ARG A 8 0.44 2.28 3.53
N HIS A 9 1.67 2.59 3.15
CA HIS A 9 2.36 3.85 3.51
C HIS A 9 2.13 4.97 2.48
N ALA A 10 1.64 4.64 1.28
CA ALA A 10 1.51 5.57 0.15
C ALA A 10 0.34 6.56 0.25
N PRO A 11 -0.84 6.20 0.79
CA PRO A 11 -1.96 7.13 0.89
C PRO A 11 -1.60 8.41 1.63
N THR A 12 -2.25 9.52 1.23
CA THR A 12 -2.15 10.83 1.89
C THR A 12 -2.96 10.82 3.18
N ASN A 13 -2.58 9.93 4.11
CA ASN A 13 -3.25 9.67 5.37
C ASN A 13 -2.22 9.60 6.50
N TYR A 14 -2.40 10.44 7.51
CA TYR A 14 -1.49 10.47 8.67
C TYR A 14 -1.49 9.17 9.45
N GLY A 15 -2.63 8.50 9.60
CA GLY A 15 -2.74 7.20 10.28
C GLY A 15 -1.85 6.16 9.61
N SER A 16 -1.94 6.02 8.28
CA SER A 16 -1.14 5.09 7.51
C SER A 16 0.36 5.41 7.56
N LEU A 17 0.73 6.69 7.58
CA LEU A 17 2.13 7.09 7.73
C LEU A 17 2.65 6.80 9.13
N LEU A 18 1.91 7.19 10.17
CA LEU A 18 2.33 7.04 11.56
C LEU A 18 2.45 5.56 11.95
N GLN A 19 1.52 4.70 11.51
CA GLN A 19 1.62 3.27 11.76
C GLN A 19 2.87 2.65 11.10
N ALA A 20 3.21 3.08 9.86
CA ALA A 20 4.40 2.60 9.18
C ALA A 20 5.69 3.01 9.93
N ILE A 21 5.75 4.26 10.41
CA ILE A 21 6.86 4.76 11.24
C ILE A 21 6.94 3.99 12.56
N ALA A 22 5.80 3.75 13.23
CA ALA A 22 5.75 3.02 14.49
C ALA A 22 6.22 1.57 14.31
N THR A 23 5.73 0.88 13.27
CA THR A 23 6.14 -0.50 12.96
C THR A 23 7.65 -0.57 12.70
N GLN A 24 8.19 0.34 11.89
CA GLN A 24 9.64 0.42 11.65
C GLN A 24 10.42 0.61 12.95
N ARG A 25 9.99 1.53 13.82
CA ARG A 25 10.68 1.80 15.08
C ARG A 25 10.61 0.62 16.05
N VAL A 26 9.48 -0.06 16.15
CA VAL A 26 9.35 -1.26 16.99
C VAL A 26 10.34 -2.33 16.55
N ILE A 27 10.44 -2.61 15.25
CA ILE A 27 11.37 -3.60 14.72
C ILE A 27 12.82 -3.21 15.00
N MET A 28 13.16 -1.93 14.81
CA MET A 28 14.51 -1.42 15.09
C MET A 28 14.86 -1.47 16.59
N ASN A 29 13.90 -1.16 17.47
CA ASN A 29 14.08 -1.25 18.93
C ASN A 29 14.28 -2.70 19.41
N LEU A 30 13.78 -3.68 18.65
CA LEU A 30 14.04 -5.11 18.88
C LEU A 30 15.42 -5.56 18.38
N GLY A 31 16.24 -4.65 17.84
CA GLY A 31 17.61 -4.93 17.39
C GLY A 31 17.69 -5.44 15.94
N TYR A 32 16.64 -5.31 15.16
CA TYR A 32 16.63 -5.72 13.73
C TYR A 32 16.77 -4.52 12.81
N GLU A 33 17.39 -4.75 11.64
CA GLU A 33 17.32 -3.80 10.53
C GLU A 33 15.91 -3.86 9.92
N CYS A 34 15.28 -2.70 9.73
CA CYS A 34 13.95 -2.61 9.13
C CYS A 34 14.00 -1.82 7.82
N ARG A 35 13.35 -2.33 6.77
CA ARG A 35 13.15 -1.66 5.49
C ARG A 35 11.68 -1.67 5.12
N ILE A 36 11.14 -0.51 4.82
CA ILE A 36 9.77 -0.41 4.28
C ILE A 36 9.82 -0.69 2.78
N ILE A 37 9.07 -1.68 2.35
CA ILE A 37 8.91 -2.02 0.92
C ILE A 37 8.11 -0.90 0.27
N ASN A 38 8.75 -0.17 -0.64
CA ASN A 38 8.15 0.99 -1.31
C ASN A 38 7.27 0.53 -2.48
N TYR A 39 6.20 -0.20 -2.14
CA TYR A 39 5.22 -0.66 -3.10
C TYR A 39 4.08 0.34 -3.22
N ILE A 40 3.86 0.85 -4.42
CA ILE A 40 2.80 1.81 -4.73
C ILE A 40 2.18 1.42 -6.06
N PRO A 41 1.01 0.73 -6.04
CA PRO A 41 0.32 0.33 -7.25
C PRO A 41 0.00 1.52 -8.15
N LYS A 42 0.03 1.33 -9.46
CA LYS A 42 -0.25 2.43 -10.43
C LYS A 42 -1.63 3.05 -10.24
N CYS A 43 -2.61 2.28 -9.76
CA CYS A 43 -3.97 2.76 -9.47
C CYS A 43 -4.05 3.66 -8.23
N GLU A 44 -3.05 3.63 -7.36
CA GLU A 44 -2.99 4.42 -6.12
C GLU A 44 -2.09 5.67 -6.25
N THR A 45 -1.80 6.13 -7.46
CA THR A 45 -0.92 7.30 -7.69
C THR A 45 -1.60 8.39 -8.50
N GLY A 46 -1.44 9.65 -8.04
CA GLY A 46 -1.77 10.88 -8.77
C GLY A 46 -3.21 10.94 -9.30
N VAL A 47 -3.36 11.49 -10.48
CA VAL A 47 -4.65 11.67 -11.18
C VAL A 47 -5.45 10.37 -11.30
N ARG A 48 -4.79 9.22 -11.43
CA ARG A 48 -5.48 7.91 -11.50
C ARG A 48 -6.25 7.58 -10.23
N MET A 49 -5.69 7.88 -9.07
CA MET A 49 -6.38 7.69 -7.79
C MET A 49 -7.60 8.61 -7.70
N ALA A 50 -7.45 9.89 -8.07
CA ALA A 50 -8.55 10.85 -8.09
C ALA A 50 -9.67 10.41 -9.06
N ILE A 51 -9.32 9.95 -10.26
CA ILE A 51 -10.28 9.42 -11.23
C ILE A 51 -11.00 8.19 -10.67
N THR A 52 -10.28 7.24 -10.09
CA THR A 52 -10.87 6.01 -9.51
C THR A 52 -11.84 6.34 -8.38
N GLN A 53 -11.49 7.29 -7.50
CA GLN A 53 -12.38 7.76 -6.44
C GLN A 53 -13.63 8.46 -6.98
N LEU A 54 -13.51 9.24 -8.07
CA LEU A 54 -14.65 9.88 -8.72
C LEU A 54 -15.57 8.87 -9.39
N GLU A 55 -15.02 7.80 -9.96
CA GLU A 55 -15.79 6.74 -10.61
C GLU A 55 -16.63 5.91 -9.64
N GLN A 56 -16.21 5.84 -8.39
CA GLN A 56 -17.00 5.22 -7.30
C GLN A 56 -18.20 6.10 -6.88
N LYS A 57 -18.15 7.41 -7.15
CA LYS A 57 -19.26 8.34 -6.84
C LYS A 57 -20.26 8.38 -8.00
N THR A 58 -21.40 7.72 -7.86
CA THR A 58 -22.46 7.57 -8.89
C THR A 58 -22.91 8.88 -9.54
N LYS A 59 -22.94 9.99 -8.81
CA LYS A 59 -23.34 11.34 -9.31
C LYS A 59 -22.32 11.98 -10.25
N TRP A 60 -21.06 11.55 -10.22
CA TRP A 60 -19.97 12.15 -10.99
C TRP A 60 -19.54 11.32 -12.20
N ARG A 61 -19.89 10.02 -12.18
CA ARG A 61 -19.50 9.03 -13.19
C ARG A 61 -19.96 9.40 -14.61
N ARG A 62 -21.12 10.06 -14.75
CA ARG A 62 -21.79 10.33 -16.05
C ARG A 62 -21.50 11.72 -16.64
N ASN A 63 -20.79 12.62 -15.98
CA ASN A 63 -20.60 13.99 -16.49
C ASN A 63 -19.12 14.32 -16.67
N PRO A 64 -18.59 14.31 -17.91
CA PRO A 64 -17.18 14.57 -18.20
C PRO A 64 -16.75 16.00 -17.84
N ILE A 65 -17.67 16.98 -17.97
CA ILE A 65 -17.39 18.40 -17.67
C ILE A 65 -17.17 18.56 -16.17
N LYS A 66 -18.03 17.96 -15.34
CA LYS A 66 -17.85 17.99 -13.87
C LYS A 66 -16.56 17.31 -13.44
N LYS A 67 -16.18 16.21 -14.10
CA LYS A 67 -14.88 15.55 -13.85
C LYS A 67 -13.71 16.49 -14.15
N ALA A 68 -13.75 17.17 -15.30
CA ALA A 68 -12.69 18.10 -15.70
C ALA A 68 -12.57 19.27 -14.71
N ILE A 69 -13.69 19.89 -14.31
CA ILE A 69 -13.70 20.97 -13.33
C ILE A 69 -13.15 20.50 -11.97
N TYR A 70 -13.57 19.33 -11.51
CA TYR A 70 -13.07 18.77 -10.25
C TYR A 70 -11.56 18.54 -10.29
N LEU A 71 -11.05 17.98 -11.38
CA LEU A 71 -9.60 17.75 -11.55
C LEU A 71 -8.85 19.09 -11.57
N MET A 72 -9.37 20.13 -12.24
CA MET A 72 -8.72 21.45 -12.25
C MET A 72 -8.67 22.12 -10.88
N VAL A 73 -9.68 21.94 -10.05
CA VAL A 73 -9.77 22.60 -8.74
C VAL A 73 -9.09 21.80 -7.64
N ALA A 74 -9.25 20.47 -7.62
CA ALA A 74 -8.75 19.60 -6.57
C ALA A 74 -7.28 19.15 -6.78
N GLU A 75 -6.80 19.13 -8.03
CA GLU A 75 -5.45 18.67 -8.36
C GLU A 75 -4.34 19.48 -7.68
N PRO A 76 -4.35 20.83 -7.65
CA PRO A 76 -3.27 21.59 -7.03
C PRO A 76 -3.11 21.30 -5.54
N GLU A 77 -4.23 21.17 -4.81
CA GLU A 77 -4.22 20.85 -3.39
C GLU A 77 -3.74 19.41 -3.14
N THR A 78 -4.24 18.46 -3.93
CA THR A 78 -3.84 17.05 -3.86
C THR A 78 -2.34 16.89 -4.14
N LEU A 79 -1.82 17.56 -5.17
CA LEU A 79 -0.40 17.55 -5.50
C LEU A 79 0.47 18.15 -4.39
N LEU A 80 0.01 19.23 -3.75
CA LEU A 80 0.74 19.83 -2.62
C LEU A 80 0.77 18.89 -1.42
N MET A 81 -0.35 18.27 -1.10
CA MET A 81 -0.44 17.27 -0.02
C MET A 81 0.43 16.06 -0.33
N ASP A 82 0.38 15.52 -1.53
CA ASP A 82 1.22 14.39 -1.95
C ASP A 82 2.72 14.71 -1.81
N ARG A 83 3.13 15.93 -2.18
CA ARG A 83 4.53 16.39 -2.00
C ARG A 83 4.93 16.44 -0.53
N LYS A 84 4.06 16.97 0.35
CA LYS A 84 4.30 17.01 1.80
C LYS A 84 4.42 15.61 2.39
N PHE A 85 3.50 14.70 2.03
CA PHE A 85 3.56 13.31 2.48
C PHE A 85 4.77 12.56 1.93
N LEU A 86 5.16 12.80 0.68
CA LEU A 86 6.39 12.25 0.11
C LEU A 86 7.64 12.71 0.87
N ALA A 87 7.69 14.00 1.24
CA ALA A 87 8.79 14.53 2.04
C ALA A 87 8.84 13.87 3.43
N MET A 88 7.69 13.71 4.08
CA MET A 88 7.61 13.01 5.38
C MET A 88 8.02 11.54 5.26
N ARG A 89 7.54 10.82 4.23
CA ARG A 89 7.97 9.43 3.99
C ARG A 89 9.47 9.32 3.83
N LYS A 90 10.07 10.17 2.99
CA LYS A 90 11.53 10.20 2.78
C LYS A 90 12.31 10.54 4.05
N LYS A 91 11.75 11.37 4.93
CA LYS A 91 12.40 11.77 6.17
C LYS A 91 12.35 10.69 7.26
N TYR A 92 11.24 9.96 7.36
CA TYR A 92 10.97 9.11 8.51
C TYR A 92 10.98 7.60 8.23
N LEU A 93 10.87 7.19 6.96
CA LEU A 93 10.85 5.77 6.58
C LEU A 93 12.14 5.38 5.85
N LEU A 94 12.70 4.26 6.23
CA LEU A 94 13.81 3.61 5.52
C LEU A 94 13.22 2.77 4.37
N MET A 95 13.02 3.43 3.24
CA MET A 95 12.35 2.83 2.08
C MET A 95 13.35 2.24 1.09
N GLY A 96 13.01 1.07 0.55
CA GLY A 96 13.66 0.49 -0.62
C GLY A 96 13.29 1.19 -1.94
N PRO A 97 13.78 0.66 -3.07
CA PRO A 97 13.39 1.14 -4.40
C PRO A 97 11.88 1.09 -4.60
N ARG A 98 11.35 2.06 -5.36
CA ARG A 98 9.92 2.09 -5.68
C ARG A 98 9.56 0.98 -6.66
N CYS A 99 8.54 0.21 -6.31
CA CYS A 99 7.93 -0.80 -7.17
C CYS A 99 6.43 -0.49 -7.35
N ALA A 100 5.90 -0.77 -8.54
CA ALA A 100 4.51 -0.54 -8.88
C ALA A 100 3.75 -1.83 -9.20
N THR A 101 4.47 -2.95 -9.29
CA THR A 101 3.92 -4.27 -9.62
C THR A 101 4.54 -5.35 -8.74
N THR A 102 3.78 -6.43 -8.51
CA THR A 102 4.28 -7.64 -7.83
C THR A 102 5.47 -8.26 -8.57
N GLY A 103 5.49 -8.18 -9.90
CA GLY A 103 6.59 -8.68 -10.72
C GLY A 103 7.92 -7.94 -10.49
N GLU A 104 7.87 -6.62 -10.26
CA GLU A 104 9.04 -5.83 -9.89
C GLU A 104 9.57 -6.25 -8.51
N LEU A 105 8.66 -6.47 -7.55
CA LEU A 105 9.03 -6.96 -6.22
C LEU A 105 9.63 -8.36 -6.27
N LYS A 106 9.04 -9.29 -7.05
CA LYS A 106 9.59 -10.64 -7.25
C LYS A 106 11.03 -10.59 -7.74
N LYS A 107 11.34 -9.72 -8.71
CA LYS A 107 12.70 -9.53 -9.21
C LYS A 107 13.64 -8.93 -8.16
N LEU A 108 13.18 -7.89 -7.45
CA LEU A 108 13.98 -7.18 -6.45
C LEU A 108 14.37 -8.08 -5.27
N TYR A 109 13.47 -8.97 -4.85
CA TYR A 109 13.63 -9.79 -3.66
C TYR A 109 13.98 -11.26 -3.95
N ALA A 110 14.18 -11.66 -5.22
CA ALA A 110 14.42 -13.06 -5.62
C ALA A 110 15.53 -13.76 -4.82
N GLU A 111 16.63 -13.04 -4.56
CA GLU A 111 17.82 -13.57 -3.86
C GLU A 111 17.82 -13.27 -2.33
N LYS A 112 16.75 -12.68 -1.81
CA LYS A 112 16.65 -12.28 -0.39
C LYS A 112 16.06 -13.39 0.50
N LYS A 113 16.56 -14.62 0.36
CA LYS A 113 16.01 -15.84 0.99
C LYS A 113 16.16 -15.86 2.50
N ASP A 114 17.19 -15.20 3.04
CA ASP A 114 17.49 -15.15 4.48
C ASP A 114 16.89 -13.93 5.19
N GLU A 115 16.19 -13.08 4.44
CA GLU A 115 15.50 -11.91 4.97
C GLU A 115 14.06 -12.30 5.41
N VAL A 116 13.54 -11.56 6.39
CA VAL A 116 12.16 -11.72 6.87
C VAL A 116 11.25 -10.75 6.13
N PHE A 117 10.07 -11.21 5.77
CA PHE A 117 9.02 -10.38 5.15
C PHE A 117 7.83 -10.28 6.10
N LEU A 118 7.40 -9.07 6.38
CA LEU A 118 6.31 -8.77 7.29
C LEU A 118 5.25 -7.92 6.61
N THR A 119 4.00 -8.32 6.70
CA THR A 119 2.84 -7.54 6.26
C THR A 119 2.10 -6.93 7.45
N GLY A 120 1.61 -5.73 7.28
CA GLY A 120 0.85 -5.00 8.30
C GLY A 120 1.68 -3.82 8.83
N SER A 121 1.30 -3.14 9.81
CA SER A 121 0.04 -3.00 10.53
C SER A 121 -0.86 -2.07 9.68
N ASP A 122 -2.08 -2.36 9.43
CA ASP A 122 -3.11 -1.55 8.76
C ASP A 122 -4.13 -2.50 8.09
N GLN A 123 -5.10 -1.93 7.38
CA GLN A 123 -6.07 -2.67 6.56
C GLN A 123 -5.43 -3.15 5.22
N VAL A 124 -4.24 -3.76 5.33
CA VAL A 124 -3.47 -4.18 4.15
C VAL A 124 -4.14 -5.28 3.35
N TRP A 125 -4.99 -6.08 3.98
CA TRP A 125 -5.77 -7.14 3.35
C TRP A 125 -7.16 -6.68 2.88
N GLY A 126 -7.51 -5.42 3.09
CA GLY A 126 -8.70 -4.82 2.51
C GLY A 126 -8.54 -4.48 1.03
N PRO A 127 -9.62 -4.12 0.35
CA PRO A 127 -9.57 -3.76 -1.07
C PRO A 127 -8.73 -2.50 -1.29
N ILE A 128 -8.01 -2.47 -2.40
CA ILE A 128 -7.32 -1.26 -2.90
C ILE A 128 -8.32 -0.29 -3.56
N SER A 129 -7.84 0.84 -4.04
CA SER A 129 -8.69 1.89 -4.64
C SER A 129 -9.58 1.43 -5.79
N THR A 130 -9.26 0.32 -6.46
CA THR A 130 -10.08 -0.29 -7.53
C THR A 130 -11.23 -1.15 -7.01
N GLY A 131 -11.30 -1.39 -5.70
CA GLY A 131 -12.26 -2.31 -5.09
C GLY A 131 -11.82 -3.79 -5.07
N HIS A 132 -10.68 -4.11 -5.70
CA HIS A 132 -10.10 -5.45 -5.71
C HIS A 132 -9.08 -5.63 -4.59
N TYR A 133 -8.78 -6.87 -4.26
CA TYR A 133 -7.73 -7.23 -3.31
C TYR A 133 -6.40 -7.36 -4.04
N ASP A 134 -5.32 -6.97 -3.35
CA ASP A 134 -3.97 -7.04 -3.92
C ASP A 134 -3.18 -8.17 -3.23
N PRO A 135 -2.89 -9.28 -3.93
CA PRO A 135 -2.16 -10.41 -3.38
C PRO A 135 -0.73 -10.06 -2.94
N THR A 136 -0.19 -8.94 -3.39
CA THR A 136 1.11 -8.45 -2.97
C THR A 136 1.20 -8.27 -1.46
N TYR A 137 0.12 -7.83 -0.81
CA TYR A 137 0.06 -7.67 0.65
C TYR A 137 -0.01 -9.01 1.42
N PHE A 138 -0.20 -10.13 0.73
CA PHE A 138 -0.08 -11.49 1.30
C PHE A 138 1.32 -12.07 1.13
N LEU A 139 2.30 -11.24 0.71
CA LEU A 139 3.71 -11.63 0.56
C LEU A 139 3.95 -12.71 -0.52
N ASP A 140 3.12 -12.74 -1.56
CA ASP A 140 3.24 -13.66 -2.70
C ASP A 140 4.52 -13.42 -3.50
N PHE A 141 5.06 -12.21 -3.46
CA PHE A 141 6.32 -11.84 -4.13
C PHE A 141 7.57 -12.34 -3.39
N ALA A 142 7.46 -12.63 -2.09
CA ALA A 142 8.61 -13.02 -1.27
C ALA A 142 9.06 -14.45 -1.60
N PRO A 143 10.38 -14.76 -1.54
CA PRO A 143 10.88 -16.10 -1.78
C PRO A 143 10.15 -17.16 -0.92
N LYS A 144 9.91 -18.34 -1.48
CA LYS A 144 9.18 -19.41 -0.77
C LYS A 144 9.89 -19.85 0.51
N SER A 145 11.21 -19.81 0.54
CA SER A 145 12.05 -20.19 1.67
C SER A 145 12.19 -19.12 2.75
N SER A 146 11.83 -17.87 2.45
CA SER A 146 11.93 -16.78 3.42
C SER A 146 10.83 -16.87 4.48
N ARG A 147 11.13 -16.36 5.69
CA ARG A 147 10.13 -16.24 6.76
C ARG A 147 9.15 -15.13 6.45
N LYS A 148 7.86 -15.48 6.48
CA LYS A 148 6.74 -14.56 6.25
C LYS A 148 5.95 -14.39 7.53
N LEU A 149 5.66 -13.15 7.91
CA LEU A 149 4.96 -12.79 9.15
C LEU A 149 3.84 -11.79 8.84
N ALA A 150 2.81 -11.79 9.68
CA ALA A 150 1.79 -10.76 9.71
C ALA A 150 1.76 -10.12 11.11
N PHE A 151 1.74 -8.79 11.16
CA PHE A 151 1.64 -8.04 12.40
C PHE A 151 0.50 -7.04 12.33
N ALA A 152 -0.56 -7.26 13.11
CA ALA A 152 -1.74 -6.41 13.16
C ALA A 152 -2.32 -6.07 11.78
N ALA A 153 -2.19 -6.98 10.82
CA ALA A 153 -2.81 -6.86 9.50
C ALA A 153 -4.32 -7.12 9.62
N SER A 154 -5.12 -6.37 8.88
CA SER A 154 -6.58 -6.54 8.92
C SER A 154 -7.21 -6.38 7.54
N PHE A 155 -8.44 -6.86 7.42
CA PHE A 155 -9.26 -6.70 6.22
C PHE A 155 -10.05 -5.38 6.21
N GLY A 156 -10.14 -4.70 7.35
CA GLY A 156 -10.91 -3.47 7.51
C GLY A 156 -12.43 -3.68 7.58
N LYS A 157 -12.91 -4.92 7.49
CA LYS A 157 -14.32 -5.30 7.66
C LYS A 157 -14.45 -6.68 8.31
N ALA A 158 -15.57 -6.91 9.00
CA ALA A 158 -15.83 -8.15 9.71
C ALA A 158 -16.70 -9.13 8.90
N ILE A 159 -17.44 -8.65 7.91
CA ILE A 159 -18.37 -9.45 7.11
C ILE A 159 -17.93 -9.38 5.65
N PHE A 160 -17.84 -10.54 5.02
CA PHE A 160 -17.45 -10.70 3.62
C PHE A 160 -18.63 -11.24 2.81
N ASP A 161 -18.80 -10.71 1.60
CA ASP A 161 -19.68 -11.29 0.60
C ASP A 161 -19.04 -12.53 -0.04
N GLU A 162 -19.87 -13.36 -0.69
CA GLU A 162 -19.40 -14.62 -1.30
C GLU A 162 -18.33 -14.41 -2.37
N GLN A 163 -18.38 -13.31 -3.12
CA GLN A 163 -17.38 -13.01 -4.15
C GLN A 163 -16.04 -12.72 -3.50
N THR A 164 -16.03 -11.94 -2.43
CA THR A 164 -14.83 -11.65 -1.64
C THR A 164 -14.23 -12.94 -1.05
N LEU A 165 -15.05 -13.83 -0.50
CA LEU A 165 -14.56 -15.11 0.03
C LEU A 165 -13.95 -15.99 -1.05
N LYS A 166 -14.49 -15.99 -2.26
CA LYS A 166 -13.92 -16.71 -3.40
C LYS A 166 -12.57 -16.11 -3.84
N GLU A 167 -12.46 -14.78 -3.86
CA GLU A 167 -11.19 -14.10 -4.17
C GLU A 167 -10.09 -14.44 -3.15
N TYR A 168 -10.42 -14.46 -1.85
CA TYR A 168 -9.47 -14.86 -0.81
C TYR A 168 -9.15 -16.35 -0.80
N GLY A 169 -10.07 -17.20 -1.20
CA GLY A 169 -9.85 -18.65 -1.27
C GLY A 169 -8.82 -19.08 -2.33
N VAL A 170 -8.45 -18.17 -3.24
CA VAL A 170 -7.42 -18.37 -4.27
C VAL A 170 -6.06 -17.82 -3.82
N LEU A 171 -6.01 -16.98 -2.78
CA LEU A 171 -4.79 -16.39 -2.22
C LEU A 171 -4.17 -17.26 -1.14
#